data_745652b427ce8dd10cc431a5c3ef60f0
#
_entry.id   745652b427ce8dd10cc431a5c3ef60f0
#
_cell.length_a   1.000
_cell.length_b   1.000
_cell.length_c   1.000
_cell.angle_alpha   90.00
_cell.angle_beta   90.00
_cell.angle_gamma   90.00
#
_symmetry.space_group_name_H-M   'P 1'
#
loop_
_entity.id
_entity.type
_entity.pdbx_description
1 polymer ?
#
loop_
_entity_poly.entity_id
_entity_poly.type
_entity_poly.pdbx_seq_one_letter_code
_entity_poly.pdbx_strand_id
1 'polypeptide(L)'
;MVQFNILVSSVTSTHKDFADRHSLAVIVVHHIRKQNDSDVFNKVSGTTGLTGSADATFVLEQESRASNAAKLYVTGRDTPYQEFTLRFRDCSWELVERKEQEQLAEEAIPDILFRLVDFMQGREGWTGTATELLV
;
A
#
# COMPACT_ATOMS: atom_id res chain seq x y z
N MET A 1 18.86 1.16 -20.23
CA MET A 1 17.56 1.73 -19.82
C MET A 1 16.56 1.34 -20.88
N VAL A 2 15.83 0.26 -20.66
CA VAL A 2 14.85 -0.27 -21.63
C VAL A 2 13.52 0.36 -21.32
N GLN A 3 13.01 1.15 -22.25
CA GLN A 3 11.72 1.81 -22.14
C GLN A 3 10.69 0.95 -22.89
N PHE A 4 9.87 0.22 -22.16
CA PHE A 4 8.71 -0.47 -22.72
C PHE A 4 7.48 0.43 -22.60
N ASN A 5 7.11 1.10 -23.68
CA ASN A 5 5.79 1.72 -23.84
C ASN A 5 4.86 0.68 -24.46
N ILE A 6 4.05 0.04 -23.62
CA ILE A 6 3.00 -0.88 -24.10
C ILE A 6 1.64 -0.21 -23.85
N LEU A 7 0.73 -0.28 -24.82
CA LEU A 7 -0.68 0.11 -24.69
C LEU A 7 -1.34 -0.79 -23.63
N VAL A 8 -1.47 -0.26 -22.42
CA VAL A 8 -1.61 -1.03 -21.20
C VAL A 8 -2.96 -1.74 -21.04
N SER A 9 -4.03 -1.27 -21.67
CA SER A 9 -5.37 -1.83 -21.44
C SER A 9 -5.69 -3.11 -22.22
N SER A 10 -5.12 -3.29 -23.40
CA SER A 10 -5.37 -4.50 -24.20
C SER A 10 -4.39 -5.65 -23.86
N VAL A 11 -3.21 -5.32 -23.36
CA VAL A 11 -2.18 -6.30 -23.05
C VAL A 11 -2.49 -7.07 -21.78
N THR A 12 -3.05 -6.42 -20.76
CA THR A 12 -3.36 -7.06 -19.48
C THR A 12 -4.49 -8.07 -19.58
N SER A 13 -5.56 -7.79 -20.36
CA SER A 13 -6.62 -8.77 -20.60
C SER A 13 -6.10 -10.01 -21.33
N THR A 14 -5.24 -9.83 -22.30
CA THR A 14 -4.62 -10.93 -23.06
C THR A 14 -3.73 -11.80 -22.17
N HIS A 15 -2.96 -11.20 -21.25
CA HIS A 15 -2.12 -11.95 -20.32
C HIS A 15 -2.97 -12.72 -19.29
N LYS A 16 -4.06 -12.11 -18.81
CA LYS A 16 -4.98 -12.79 -17.91
C LYS A 16 -5.65 -13.98 -18.60
N ASP A 17 -6.19 -13.81 -19.80
CA ASP A 17 -6.79 -14.89 -20.57
C ASP A 17 -5.79 -16.03 -20.84
N PHE A 18 -4.54 -15.68 -21.10
CA PHE A 18 -3.47 -16.67 -21.28
C PHE A 18 -3.17 -17.44 -20.00
N ALA A 19 -3.03 -16.71 -18.87
CA ALA A 19 -2.79 -17.30 -17.56
C ALA A 19 -3.92 -18.28 -17.17
N ASP A 20 -5.16 -17.86 -17.34
CA ASP A 20 -6.35 -18.64 -17.01
C ASP A 20 -6.43 -19.92 -17.87
N ARG A 21 -6.20 -19.81 -19.19
CA ARG A 21 -6.24 -20.96 -20.11
C ARG A 21 -5.14 -22.00 -19.84
N HIS A 22 -4.02 -21.57 -19.33
CA HIS A 22 -2.85 -22.43 -19.13
C HIS A 22 -2.56 -22.75 -17.67
N SER A 23 -3.40 -22.29 -16.74
CA SER A 23 -3.23 -22.45 -15.29
C SER A 23 -1.84 -21.95 -14.83
N LEU A 24 -1.45 -20.76 -15.30
CA LEU A 24 -0.16 -20.13 -15.03
C LEU A 24 -0.36 -18.85 -14.22
N ALA A 25 0.66 -18.49 -13.44
CA ALA A 25 0.80 -17.14 -12.89
C ALA A 25 1.64 -16.28 -13.85
N VAL A 26 1.14 -15.08 -14.18
CA VAL A 26 1.86 -14.09 -14.98
C VAL A 26 2.21 -12.89 -14.10
N ILE A 27 3.50 -12.59 -13.97
CA ILE A 27 4.00 -11.43 -13.23
C ILE A 27 4.44 -10.38 -14.24
N VAL A 28 3.82 -9.20 -14.18
CA VAL A 28 4.18 -8.03 -15.01
C VAL A 28 4.96 -7.05 -14.14
N VAL A 29 6.22 -6.79 -14.49
CA VAL A 29 7.05 -5.82 -13.78
C VAL A 29 6.99 -4.48 -14.50
N HIS A 30 6.63 -3.43 -13.76
CA HIS A 30 6.48 -2.07 -14.29
C HIS A 30 7.15 -1.04 -13.37
N HIS A 31 7.67 0.05 -13.94
CA HIS A 31 8.23 1.15 -13.14
C HIS A 31 7.12 2.08 -12.65
N ILE A 32 7.19 2.46 -11.38
CA ILE A 32 6.30 3.49 -10.82
C ILE A 32 6.79 4.89 -11.19
N ARG A 33 5.85 5.85 -11.27
CA ARG A 33 6.17 7.27 -11.49
C ARG A 33 6.78 7.86 -10.22
N LYS A 34 7.73 8.78 -10.41
CA LYS A 34 8.24 9.65 -9.34
C LYS A 34 7.26 10.80 -9.06
N GLN A 35 6.08 10.47 -8.63
CA GLN A 35 5.04 11.44 -8.29
C GLN A 35 4.72 11.29 -6.81
N ASN A 36 4.61 12.41 -6.08
CA ASN A 36 4.10 12.36 -4.72
C ASN A 36 2.59 12.18 -4.78
N ASP A 37 2.13 11.03 -4.33
CA ASP A 37 0.72 10.70 -4.15
C ASP A 37 0.57 10.05 -2.77
N SER A 38 -0.53 10.33 -2.10
CA SER A 38 -0.84 9.74 -0.80
C SER A 38 -1.15 8.26 -0.92
N ASP A 39 -1.66 7.83 -2.07
CA ASP A 39 -1.88 6.43 -2.40
C ASP A 39 -0.76 5.92 -3.31
N VAL A 40 0.02 4.96 -2.80
CA VAL A 40 1.15 4.38 -3.54
C VAL A 40 0.73 3.69 -4.84
N PHE A 41 -0.49 3.18 -4.91
CA PHE A 41 -0.99 2.49 -6.10
C PHE A 41 -1.31 3.47 -7.24
N ASN A 42 -1.57 4.74 -6.95
CA ASN A 42 -1.71 5.79 -7.95
C ASN A 42 -0.39 6.11 -8.68
N LYS A 43 0.75 5.75 -8.08
CA LYS A 43 2.07 5.89 -8.70
C LYS A 43 2.31 4.86 -9.80
N VAL A 44 1.50 3.81 -9.86
CA VAL A 44 1.60 2.81 -10.93
C VAL A 44 1.23 3.48 -12.25
N SER A 45 2.20 3.60 -13.13
CA SER A 45 2.08 4.31 -14.40
C SER A 45 1.16 3.56 -15.36
N GLY A 46 0.15 4.22 -15.87
CA GLY A 46 -0.71 3.62 -16.91
C GLY A 46 -2.17 3.49 -16.55
N THR A 47 -2.57 4.08 -15.42
CA THR A 47 -3.96 4.20 -15.02
C THR A 47 -4.63 2.92 -14.50
N THR A 48 -5.83 3.11 -14.01
CA THR A 48 -6.82 2.12 -13.54
C THR A 48 -6.93 0.83 -14.36
N GLY A 49 -6.46 0.82 -15.62
CA GLY A 49 -6.48 -0.37 -16.47
C GLY A 49 -5.46 -1.45 -16.10
N LEU A 50 -4.27 -1.09 -15.59
CA LEU A 50 -3.26 -2.08 -15.22
C LEU A 50 -3.59 -2.72 -13.86
N THR A 51 -3.85 -1.89 -12.86
CA THR A 51 -4.21 -2.36 -11.51
C THR A 51 -5.60 -3.00 -11.47
N GLY A 52 -6.55 -2.49 -12.27
CA GLY A 52 -7.92 -3.02 -12.33
C GLY A 52 -8.05 -4.40 -12.98
N SER A 53 -7.07 -4.82 -13.79
CA SER A 53 -7.08 -6.15 -14.45
C SER A 53 -6.18 -7.19 -13.76
N ALA A 54 -5.34 -6.77 -12.82
CA ALA A 54 -4.49 -7.66 -12.04
C ALA A 54 -5.28 -8.27 -10.88
N ASP A 55 -5.03 -9.52 -10.55
CA ASP A 55 -5.61 -10.18 -9.37
C ASP A 55 -4.93 -9.67 -8.09
N ALA A 56 -3.65 -9.31 -8.15
CA ALA A 56 -2.93 -8.64 -7.08
C ALA A 56 -1.92 -7.63 -7.64
N THR A 57 -1.68 -6.55 -6.88
CA THR A 57 -0.71 -5.51 -7.18
C THR A 57 0.29 -5.40 -6.06
N PHE A 58 1.57 -5.37 -6.43
CA PHE A 58 2.69 -5.22 -5.52
C PHE A 58 3.42 -3.92 -5.87
N VAL A 59 3.58 -3.01 -4.91
CA VAL A 59 4.36 -1.78 -5.11
C VAL A 59 5.55 -1.79 -4.16
N LEU A 60 6.76 -1.83 -4.73
CA LEU A 60 8.01 -1.77 -3.96
C LEU A 60 8.57 -0.35 -4.03
N GLU A 61 8.67 0.29 -2.88
CA GLU A 61 9.25 1.62 -2.73
C GLU A 61 10.50 1.59 -1.86
N GLN A 62 11.53 2.27 -2.33
CA GLN A 62 12.73 2.53 -1.57
C GLN A 62 12.88 4.04 -1.39
N GLU A 63 13.06 4.49 -0.15
CA GLU A 63 13.12 5.92 0.19
C GLU A 63 14.23 6.65 -0.57
N SER A 64 15.39 6.01 -0.67
CA SER A 64 16.51 6.52 -1.45
C SER A 64 17.35 5.36 -2.02
N ARG A 65 18.16 5.65 -3.04
CA ARG A 65 19.08 4.65 -3.62
C ARG A 65 20.14 4.14 -2.64
N ALA A 66 20.42 4.92 -1.61
CA ALA A 66 21.39 4.56 -0.57
C ALA A 66 20.76 3.85 0.62
N SER A 67 19.42 3.81 0.70
CA SER A 67 18.71 3.12 1.76
C SER A 67 18.81 1.61 1.55
N ASN A 68 19.08 0.88 2.63
CA ASN A 68 18.94 -0.57 2.68
C ASN A 68 17.57 -1.03 3.18
N ALA A 69 16.62 -0.10 3.29
CA ALA A 69 15.24 -0.37 3.66
C ALA A 69 14.30 -0.07 2.50
N ALA A 70 13.25 -0.86 2.37
CA ALA A 70 12.18 -0.66 1.42
C ALA A 70 10.84 -1.04 2.04
N LYS A 71 9.76 -0.49 1.50
CA LYS A 71 8.39 -0.90 1.79
C LYS A 71 7.80 -1.60 0.59
N LEU A 72 7.16 -2.73 0.83
CA LEU A 72 6.37 -3.45 -0.16
C LEU A 72 4.90 -3.35 0.25
N TYR A 73 4.10 -2.76 -0.60
CA TYR A 73 2.65 -2.63 -0.45
C TYR A 73 1.97 -3.68 -1.31
N VAL A 74 1.00 -4.35 -0.76
CA VAL A 74 0.27 -5.42 -1.44
C VAL A 74 -1.21 -5.20 -1.31
N THR A 75 -1.95 -5.33 -2.41
CA THR A 75 -3.40 -5.37 -2.43
C THR A 75 -3.88 -6.24 -3.59
N GLY A 76 -5.08 -6.80 -3.51
CA GLY A 76 -5.63 -7.61 -4.57
C GLY A 76 -7.10 -7.93 -4.35
N ARG A 77 -7.67 -8.67 -5.30
CA ARG A 77 -9.08 -9.08 -5.25
C ARG A 77 -9.37 -9.96 -4.03
N ASP A 78 -8.50 -10.94 -3.79
CA ASP A 78 -8.61 -11.92 -2.70
C ASP A 78 -7.50 -11.73 -1.66
N THR A 79 -6.79 -10.60 -1.71
CA THR A 79 -5.69 -10.27 -0.81
C THR A 79 -5.97 -8.90 -0.19
N PRO A 80 -6.22 -8.83 1.13
CA PRO A 80 -6.39 -7.56 1.82
C PRO A 80 -5.12 -6.72 1.72
N TYR A 81 -5.27 -5.42 1.93
CA TYR A 81 -4.14 -4.49 1.96
C TYR A 81 -3.16 -4.86 3.08
N GLN A 82 -1.89 -4.88 2.74
CA GLN A 82 -0.78 -5.20 3.64
C GLN A 82 0.43 -4.35 3.33
N GLU A 83 1.21 -4.02 4.35
CA GLU A 83 2.52 -3.39 4.24
C GLU A 83 3.60 -4.30 4.81
N PHE A 84 4.69 -4.44 4.06
CA PHE A 84 5.88 -5.17 4.50
C PHE A 84 7.06 -4.22 4.56
N THR A 85 7.73 -4.16 5.68
CA THR A 85 9.02 -3.48 5.82
C THR A 85 10.12 -4.48 5.53
N LEU A 86 10.94 -4.15 4.55
CA LEU A 86 12.02 -5.00 4.06
C LEU A 86 13.37 -4.34 4.34
N ARG A 87 14.39 -5.15 4.60
CA ARG A 87 15.78 -4.72 4.72
C ARG A 87 16.65 -5.49 3.73
N PHE A 88 17.48 -4.77 2.98
CA PHE A 88 18.45 -5.36 2.08
C PHE A 88 19.72 -5.71 2.83
N ARG A 89 20.10 -6.98 2.81
CA ARG A 89 21.32 -7.50 3.43
C ARG A 89 21.84 -8.69 2.62
N ASP A 90 23.14 -8.75 2.41
CA ASP A 90 23.83 -9.87 1.75
C ASP A 90 23.19 -10.27 0.40
N CYS A 91 22.88 -9.24 -0.43
CA CYS A 91 22.20 -9.38 -1.74
C CYS A 91 20.80 -10.00 -1.69
N SER A 92 20.15 -9.96 -0.54
CA SER A 92 18.79 -10.47 -0.31
C SER A 92 17.92 -9.46 0.43
N TRP A 93 16.61 -9.53 0.21
CA TRP A 93 15.64 -8.79 0.99
C TRP A 93 15.12 -9.66 2.13
N GLU A 94 15.26 -9.16 3.35
CA GLU A 94 14.76 -9.79 4.57
C GLU A 94 13.48 -9.08 5.02
N LEU A 95 12.46 -9.85 5.39
CA LEU A 95 11.25 -9.32 6.00
C LEU A 95 11.56 -8.89 7.45
N VAL A 96 11.32 -7.61 7.75
CA VAL A 96 11.50 -7.04 9.09
C VAL A 96 10.16 -6.99 9.82
N GLU A 97 9.10 -6.54 9.13
CA GLU A 97 7.79 -6.33 9.72
C GLU A 97 6.70 -6.54 8.67
N ARG A 98 5.56 -7.05 9.09
CA ARG A 98 4.33 -7.13 8.30
C ARG A 98 3.21 -6.46 9.09
N LYS A 99 2.49 -5.54 8.47
CA LYS A 99 1.30 -4.91 9.01
C LYS A 99 0.09 -5.23 8.15
N GLU A 100 -0.97 -5.66 8.79
CA GLU A 100 -2.26 -5.88 8.15
C GLU A 100 -3.15 -4.64 8.27
N GLN A 101 -4.21 -4.60 7.48
CA GLN A 101 -5.10 -3.43 7.40
C GLN A 101 -5.64 -2.99 8.76
N GLU A 102 -5.95 -3.93 9.65
CA GLU A 102 -6.47 -3.63 10.99
C GLU A 102 -5.43 -2.89 11.85
N GLN A 103 -4.18 -3.37 11.84
CA GLN A 103 -3.07 -2.73 12.56
C GLN A 103 -2.78 -1.32 12.03
N LEU A 104 -2.83 -1.16 10.70
CA LEU A 104 -2.63 0.14 10.07
C LEU A 104 -3.77 1.11 10.38
N ALA A 105 -5.00 0.63 10.44
CA ALA A 105 -6.15 1.42 10.84
C ALA A 105 -6.04 1.85 12.30
N GLU A 106 -5.58 0.98 13.19
CA GLU A 106 -5.37 1.28 14.60
C GLU A 106 -4.25 2.32 14.79
N GLU A 107 -3.11 2.16 14.09
CA GLU A 107 -2.00 3.12 14.10
C GLU A 107 -2.37 4.49 13.49
N ALA A 108 -3.34 4.52 12.59
CA ALA A 108 -3.83 5.76 11.99
C ALA A 108 -4.76 6.58 12.92
N ILE A 109 -5.19 6.00 14.07
CA ILE A 109 -6.02 6.71 15.03
C ILE A 109 -5.18 7.81 15.69
N PRO A 110 -5.56 9.10 15.58
CA PRO A 110 -4.83 10.17 16.22
C PRO A 110 -4.82 10.03 17.75
N ASP A 111 -3.69 10.30 18.38
CA ASP A 111 -3.50 10.25 19.84
C ASP A 111 -4.56 11.04 20.62
N ILE A 112 -5.07 12.12 20.01
CA ILE A 112 -6.10 12.93 20.61
C ILE A 112 -7.40 12.15 20.88
N LEU A 113 -7.71 11.13 20.06
CA LEU A 113 -8.90 10.31 20.26
C LEU A 113 -8.74 9.38 21.47
N PHE A 114 -7.56 8.84 21.72
CA PHE A 114 -7.30 8.07 22.93
C PHE A 114 -7.42 8.93 24.18
N ARG A 115 -6.88 10.15 24.14
CA ARG A 115 -7.01 11.13 25.24
C ARG A 115 -8.46 11.53 25.46
N LEU A 116 -9.26 11.63 24.39
CA LEU A 116 -10.69 11.92 24.50
C LEU A 116 -11.44 10.76 25.16
N VAL A 117 -11.11 9.51 24.81
CA VAL A 117 -11.70 8.33 25.46
C VAL A 117 -11.36 8.32 26.94
N ASP A 118 -10.10 8.55 27.32
CA ASP A 118 -9.68 8.62 28.72
C ASP A 118 -10.42 9.75 29.48
N PHE A 119 -10.54 10.92 28.83
CA PHE A 119 -11.30 12.04 29.39
C PHE A 119 -12.78 11.70 29.64
N MET A 120 -13.38 10.91 28.77
CA MET A 120 -14.79 10.52 28.86
C MET A 120 -15.03 9.35 29.84
N GLN A 121 -14.00 8.67 30.31
CA GLN A 121 -14.14 7.57 31.26
C GLN A 121 -14.84 8.05 32.55
N GLY A 122 -15.95 7.39 32.89
CA GLY A 122 -16.75 7.70 34.06
C GLY A 122 -17.63 8.96 33.92
N ARG A 123 -17.73 9.55 32.74
CA ARG A 123 -18.64 10.68 32.44
C ARG A 123 -19.78 10.22 31.54
N GLU A 124 -21.00 10.56 31.88
CA GLU A 124 -22.17 10.27 31.05
C GLU A 124 -22.26 11.19 29.81
N GLY A 125 -21.59 12.34 29.85
CA GLY A 125 -21.51 13.30 28.77
C GLY A 125 -20.66 14.50 29.13
N TRP A 126 -20.26 15.26 28.11
CA TRP A 126 -19.54 16.51 28.27
C TRP A 126 -20.01 17.53 27.25
N THR A 127 -20.12 18.79 27.66
CA THR A 127 -20.46 19.90 26.79
C THR A 127 -19.53 21.07 27.09
N GLY A 128 -18.86 21.58 26.07
CA GLY A 128 -17.92 22.68 26.22
C GLY A 128 -17.29 23.06 24.86
N THR A 129 -16.35 23.97 24.90
CA THR A 129 -15.57 24.39 23.73
C THR A 129 -14.33 23.53 23.54
N ALA A 130 -13.80 23.52 22.32
CA ALA A 130 -12.54 22.79 22.03
C ALA A 130 -11.38 23.24 22.94
N THR A 131 -11.34 24.53 23.33
CA THR A 131 -10.32 25.08 24.23
C THR A 131 -10.44 24.50 25.64
N GLU A 132 -11.66 24.32 26.15
CA GLU A 132 -11.89 23.71 27.46
C GLU A 132 -11.59 22.21 27.49
N LEU A 133 -11.66 21.55 26.35
CA LEU A 133 -11.29 20.14 26.21
C LEU A 133 -9.76 19.91 26.26
N LEU A 134 -8.96 20.91 25.88
CA LEU A 134 -7.52 20.82 25.78
C LEU A 134 -6.77 21.23 27.07
N VAL A 135 -7.48 21.64 28.10
CA VAL A 135 -6.94 21.98 29.42
C VAL A 135 -7.03 20.78 30.34
#